data_a77adc5e4e1c7394fcd6a28fa8b5bfd6
#
_entry.id   a77adc5e4e1c7394fcd6a28fa8b5bfd6
#
_cell.length_a   1.000
_cell.length_b   1.000
_cell.length_c   1.000
_cell.angle_alpha   90.00
_cell.angle_beta   90.00
_cell.angle_gamma   90.00
#
_symmetry.space_group_name_H-M   'P 1'
#
loop_
_entity.id
_entity.type
_entity.pdbx_description
1 polymer ?
#
loop_
_entity_poly.entity_id
_entity_poly.type
_entity_poly.pdbx_seq_one_letter_code
_entity_poly.pdbx_strand_id
1 'polypeptide(L)'
;MNWLLSILGIIVLSLIIILPPVFRKMLPKQEVVAPPKEEVIIGTTICSNPKVDSTEYTDDVILNFTYQNQKLETYTRGIKRTYLDPLVYQEEKAIYGKYVTAFSIISGYEYSATPDDDSASVQIQEKFNLKIFKPTTITIPNDENPTAITTTYEYHTDIETIKSNLMMEGYTCVDNK
;
A
#
# COMPACT_ATOMS: atom_id res chain seq x y z
N MET A 1 54.16 19.27 -33.23
CA MET A 1 52.93 18.84 -33.92
C MET A 1 51.66 19.20 -33.17
N ASN A 2 51.69 19.57 -31.89
CA ASN A 2 50.53 19.92 -31.08
C ASN A 2 50.07 21.40 -31.19
N TRP A 3 50.90 22.30 -31.70
CA TRP A 3 50.58 23.72 -31.81
C TRP A 3 49.62 24.05 -32.94
N LEU A 4 49.68 23.34 -34.04
CA LEU A 4 48.75 23.47 -35.16
C LEU A 4 47.34 23.05 -34.85
N LEU A 5 47.12 22.02 -33.99
CA LEU A 5 45.82 21.57 -33.54
C LEU A 5 45.16 22.59 -32.62
N SER A 6 45.91 23.32 -31.77
CA SER A 6 45.40 24.35 -30.89
C SER A 6 44.93 25.59 -31.69
N ILE A 7 45.61 25.97 -32.75
CA ILE A 7 45.21 27.10 -33.59
C ILE A 7 43.95 26.76 -34.38
N LEU A 8 43.83 25.51 -34.90
CA LEU A 8 42.63 25.07 -35.61
C LEU A 8 41.39 25.07 -34.71
N GLY A 9 41.53 24.65 -33.43
CA GLY A 9 40.47 24.65 -32.44
C GLY A 9 39.93 26.06 -32.14
N ILE A 10 40.83 27.05 -32.02
CA ILE A 10 40.44 28.46 -31.72
C ILE A 10 39.72 29.08 -32.94
N ILE A 11 40.12 28.76 -34.17
CA ILE A 11 39.47 29.28 -35.39
C ILE A 11 38.06 28.70 -35.55
N VAL A 12 37.85 27.42 -35.22
CA VAL A 12 36.54 26.77 -35.28
C VAL A 12 35.62 27.36 -34.22
N LEU A 13 36.12 27.62 -32.99
CA LEU A 13 35.32 28.23 -31.93
C LEU A 13 34.91 29.67 -32.26
N SER A 14 35.81 30.44 -32.89
CA SER A 14 35.49 31.83 -33.26
C SER A 14 34.50 31.93 -34.42
N LEU A 15 34.49 30.96 -35.36
CA LEU A 15 33.49 30.90 -36.42
C LEU A 15 32.10 30.62 -35.93
N ILE A 16 31.95 29.85 -34.84
CA ILE A 16 30.64 29.54 -34.23
C ILE A 16 30.04 30.80 -33.53
N ILE A 17 30.88 31.69 -33.04
CA ILE A 17 30.45 32.90 -32.32
C ILE A 17 30.04 34.03 -33.29
N ILE A 18 30.55 34.04 -34.52
CA ILE A 18 30.36 35.14 -35.50
C ILE A 18 29.21 34.81 -36.50
N LEU A 19 28.60 33.63 -36.44
CA LEU A 19 27.44 33.31 -37.29
C LEU A 19 26.29 34.29 -37.01
N PRO A 20 25.82 35.04 -38.05
CA PRO A 20 24.77 36.01 -37.83
C PRO A 20 23.51 35.36 -37.28
N PRO A 21 22.70 36.12 -36.47
CA PRO A 21 21.49 35.58 -35.80
C PRO A 21 20.44 35.02 -36.78
N VAL A 22 20.60 35.26 -38.06
CA VAL A 22 19.72 34.73 -39.12
C VAL A 22 19.83 33.21 -39.28
N PHE A 23 21.01 32.62 -39.06
CA PHE A 23 21.21 31.17 -39.16
C PHE A 23 20.58 30.39 -37.96
N ARG A 24 20.39 31.03 -36.82
CA ARG A 24 19.69 30.41 -35.67
C ARG A 24 18.17 30.18 -35.91
N LYS A 25 17.60 30.87 -36.89
CA LYS A 25 16.18 30.69 -37.25
C LYS A 25 15.96 29.54 -38.23
N MET A 26 17.00 29.01 -38.86
CA MET A 26 16.90 27.90 -39.83
C MET A 26 17.14 26.53 -39.24
N LEU A 27 17.62 26.41 -37.98
CA LEU A 27 17.65 25.13 -37.31
C LEU A 27 16.18 24.76 -36.98
N PRO A 28 15.68 23.62 -37.48
CA PRO A 28 14.38 23.13 -37.08
C PRO A 28 14.36 23.10 -35.54
N LYS A 29 13.40 23.82 -34.93
CA LYS A 29 13.12 23.64 -33.49
C LYS A 29 12.91 22.15 -33.31
N GLN A 30 13.86 21.50 -32.69
CA GLN A 30 13.67 20.15 -32.19
C GLN A 30 12.54 20.29 -31.19
N GLU A 31 11.33 19.95 -31.61
CA GLU A 31 10.18 19.85 -30.72
C GLU A 31 10.57 18.79 -29.70
N VAL A 32 10.86 19.22 -28.49
CA VAL A 32 11.08 18.32 -27.37
C VAL A 32 9.71 17.68 -27.16
N VAL A 33 9.52 16.52 -27.82
CA VAL A 33 8.35 15.67 -27.55
C VAL A 33 8.47 15.34 -26.07
N ALA A 34 7.59 15.92 -25.27
CA ALA A 34 7.49 15.58 -23.87
C ALA A 34 7.36 14.04 -23.77
N PRO A 35 8.12 13.39 -22.90
CA PRO A 35 8.01 11.94 -22.74
C PRO A 35 6.52 11.62 -22.52
N PRO A 36 5.99 10.56 -23.15
CA PRO A 36 4.61 10.15 -22.97
C PRO A 36 4.34 10.05 -21.48
N LYS A 37 3.27 10.72 -21.03
CA LYS A 37 2.85 10.69 -19.64
C LYS A 37 2.51 9.24 -19.33
N GLU A 38 3.31 8.61 -18.47
CA GLU A 38 3.12 7.22 -18.07
C GLU A 38 1.71 7.08 -17.48
N GLU A 39 0.89 6.24 -18.06
CA GLU A 39 -0.48 6.01 -17.60
C GLU A 39 -0.41 5.28 -16.27
N VAL A 40 -0.91 5.92 -15.22
CA VAL A 40 -0.95 5.35 -13.88
C VAL A 40 -2.14 4.40 -13.80
N ILE A 41 -1.87 3.11 -13.74
CA ILE A 41 -2.88 2.06 -13.59
C ILE A 41 -3.11 1.84 -12.09
N ILE A 42 -4.31 2.18 -11.61
CA ILE A 42 -4.75 1.87 -10.24
C ILE A 42 -5.71 0.70 -10.34
N GLY A 43 -5.50 -0.31 -9.52
CA GLY A 43 -6.37 -1.48 -9.44
C GLY A 43 -6.62 -1.89 -7.99
N THR A 44 -7.62 -2.75 -7.81
CA THR A 44 -7.92 -3.38 -6.53
C THR A 44 -8.09 -4.88 -6.71
N THR A 45 -7.63 -5.65 -5.72
CA THR A 45 -7.83 -7.10 -5.64
C THR A 45 -8.49 -7.43 -4.31
N ILE A 46 -9.52 -8.26 -4.36
CA ILE A 46 -10.19 -8.78 -3.17
C ILE A 46 -9.87 -10.27 -3.05
N CYS A 47 -9.30 -10.66 -1.91
CA CYS A 47 -9.05 -12.06 -1.58
C CYS A 47 -9.88 -12.45 -0.35
N SER A 48 -10.62 -13.54 -0.44
CA SER A 48 -11.45 -14.06 0.65
C SER A 48 -11.05 -15.48 1.00
N ASN A 49 -10.98 -15.76 2.30
CA ASN A 49 -10.85 -17.10 2.83
C ASN A 49 -12.14 -17.45 3.58
N PRO A 50 -12.90 -18.46 3.13
CA PRO A 50 -14.06 -18.90 3.89
C PRO A 50 -13.61 -19.65 5.13
N LYS A 51 -13.89 -19.09 6.29
CA LYS A 51 -13.84 -19.68 7.63
C LYS A 51 -12.50 -20.21 8.12
N VAL A 52 -11.96 -19.50 9.07
CA VAL A 52 -10.94 -20.02 10.00
C VAL A 52 -11.68 -20.41 11.28
N ASP A 53 -11.80 -21.69 11.54
CA ASP A 53 -12.47 -22.19 12.75
C ASP A 53 -11.46 -22.31 13.91
N SER A 54 -11.86 -21.78 15.06
CA SER A 54 -11.18 -22.02 16.35
C SER A 54 -12.15 -22.73 17.31
N THR A 55 -11.69 -23.01 18.54
CA THR A 55 -12.53 -23.59 19.57
C THR A 55 -13.55 -22.62 20.16
N GLU A 56 -13.37 -21.33 19.98
CA GLU A 56 -14.16 -20.25 20.60
C GLU A 56 -14.93 -19.41 19.60
N TYR A 57 -14.45 -19.31 18.36
CA TYR A 57 -15.05 -18.47 17.32
C TYR A 57 -14.75 -19.00 15.92
N THR A 58 -15.48 -18.48 14.95
CA THR A 58 -15.18 -18.62 13.51
C THR A 58 -14.90 -17.24 12.92
N ASP A 59 -13.89 -17.14 12.08
CA ASP A 59 -13.52 -15.91 11.37
C ASP A 59 -13.75 -16.07 9.86
N ASP A 60 -14.51 -15.14 9.27
CA ASP A 60 -14.56 -14.93 7.83
C ASP A 60 -13.59 -13.78 7.50
N VAL A 61 -12.56 -14.04 6.70
CA VAL A 61 -11.50 -13.06 6.41
C VAL A 61 -11.60 -12.58 4.97
N ILE A 62 -11.58 -11.25 4.80
CA ILE A 62 -11.53 -10.59 3.50
C ILE A 62 -10.35 -9.63 3.49
N LEU A 63 -9.48 -9.76 2.49
CA LEU A 63 -8.35 -8.87 2.25
C LEU A 63 -8.62 -8.04 0.99
N ASN A 64 -8.54 -6.73 1.11
CA ASN A 64 -8.63 -5.81 -0.02
C ASN A 64 -7.28 -5.14 -0.23
N PHE A 65 -6.72 -5.26 -1.41
CA PHE A 65 -5.47 -4.66 -1.83
C PHE A 65 -5.70 -3.55 -2.84
N THR A 66 -5.12 -2.37 -2.61
CA THR A 66 -5.08 -1.30 -3.60
C THR A 66 -3.64 -1.15 -4.07
N TYR A 67 -3.44 -1.12 -5.38
CA TYR A 67 -2.11 -1.08 -5.98
C TYR A 67 -2.05 -0.06 -7.13
N GLN A 68 -0.85 0.42 -7.39
CA GLN A 68 -0.52 1.29 -8.50
C GLN A 68 0.57 0.63 -9.34
N ASN A 69 0.33 0.45 -10.65
CA ASN A 69 1.26 -0.23 -11.55
C ASN A 69 1.73 -1.59 -11.00
N GLN A 70 0.78 -2.40 -10.51
CA GLN A 70 0.99 -3.70 -9.85
C GLN A 70 1.77 -3.66 -8.52
N LYS A 71 2.07 -2.49 -7.99
CA LYS A 71 2.77 -2.32 -6.71
C LYS A 71 1.80 -1.92 -5.60
N LEU A 72 1.83 -2.66 -4.50
CA LEU A 72 0.94 -2.48 -3.36
C LEU A 72 1.15 -1.13 -2.69
N GLU A 73 0.06 -0.41 -2.46
CA GLU A 73 0.01 0.88 -1.77
C GLU A 73 -0.66 0.79 -0.40
N THR A 74 -1.84 0.17 -0.39
CA THR A 74 -2.63 -0.01 0.83
C THR A 74 -3.29 -1.38 0.85
N TYR A 75 -3.57 -1.89 2.03
CA TYR A 75 -4.48 -3.02 2.16
C TYR A 75 -5.42 -2.86 3.36
N THR A 76 -6.57 -3.51 3.27
CA THR A 76 -7.54 -3.59 4.35
C THR A 76 -7.79 -5.06 4.66
N ARG A 77 -7.77 -5.41 5.95
CA ARG A 77 -8.19 -6.71 6.45
C ARG A 77 -9.54 -6.55 7.15
N GLY A 78 -10.58 -7.15 6.59
CA GLY A 78 -11.89 -7.30 7.21
C GLY A 78 -12.01 -8.69 7.81
N ILE A 79 -12.46 -8.78 9.06
CA ILE A 79 -12.73 -10.03 9.77
C ILE A 79 -14.15 -9.95 10.33
N LYS A 80 -14.99 -10.89 9.96
CA LYS A 80 -16.22 -11.11 10.69
C LYS A 80 -16.00 -12.28 11.64
N ARG A 81 -15.83 -11.98 12.93
CA ARG A 81 -15.68 -12.97 13.99
C ARG A 81 -17.03 -13.29 14.59
N THR A 82 -17.40 -14.56 14.57
CA THR A 82 -18.64 -15.06 15.21
C THR A 82 -18.27 -15.97 16.35
N TYR A 83 -18.67 -15.64 17.55
CA TYR A 83 -18.37 -16.40 18.76
C TYR A 83 -19.34 -17.58 18.92
N LEU A 84 -18.78 -18.72 19.34
CA LEU A 84 -19.55 -19.93 19.59
C LEU A 84 -20.26 -19.87 20.96
N ASP A 85 -19.69 -19.13 21.92
CA ASP A 85 -20.26 -18.88 23.24
C ASP A 85 -20.59 -17.38 23.39
N PRO A 86 -21.88 -17.02 23.59
CA PRO A 86 -22.29 -15.63 23.83
C PRO A 86 -21.66 -14.99 25.08
N LEU A 87 -21.25 -15.77 26.09
CA LEU A 87 -20.59 -15.23 27.28
C LEU A 87 -19.17 -14.75 26.93
N VAL A 88 -18.42 -15.53 26.18
CA VAL A 88 -17.10 -15.12 25.67
C VAL A 88 -17.22 -13.88 24.81
N TYR A 89 -18.26 -13.79 23.95
CA TYR A 89 -18.55 -12.60 23.18
C TYR A 89 -18.72 -11.35 24.05
N GLN A 90 -19.50 -11.43 25.14
CA GLN A 90 -19.74 -10.26 26.01
C GLN A 90 -18.46 -9.78 26.71
N GLU A 91 -17.57 -10.70 27.09
CA GLU A 91 -16.26 -10.38 27.68
C GLU A 91 -15.35 -9.70 26.65
N GLU A 92 -15.21 -10.28 25.47
CA GLU A 92 -14.36 -9.77 24.39
C GLU A 92 -14.84 -8.44 23.79
N LYS A 93 -16.17 -8.25 23.70
CA LYS A 93 -16.77 -7.02 23.17
C LYS A 93 -16.25 -5.76 23.85
N ALA A 94 -16.05 -5.81 25.17
CA ALA A 94 -15.54 -4.66 25.94
C ALA A 94 -14.09 -4.30 25.56
N ILE A 95 -13.31 -5.25 25.07
CA ILE A 95 -11.90 -5.07 24.69
C ILE A 95 -11.79 -4.30 23.38
N TYR A 96 -12.67 -4.56 22.40
CA TYR A 96 -12.62 -3.92 21.09
C TYR A 96 -12.74 -2.40 21.16
N GLY A 97 -13.55 -1.86 22.07
CA GLY A 97 -13.65 -0.42 22.30
C GLY A 97 -12.37 0.22 22.79
N LYS A 98 -11.58 -0.50 23.60
CA LYS A 98 -10.25 -0.05 24.03
C LYS A 98 -9.28 -0.03 22.87
N TYR A 99 -9.30 -1.04 21.97
CA TYR A 99 -8.48 -1.13 20.79
C TYR A 99 -8.74 0.03 19.81
N VAL A 100 -10.00 0.33 19.53
CA VAL A 100 -10.38 1.48 18.69
C VAL A 100 -9.73 2.77 19.18
N THR A 101 -9.80 3.02 20.50
CA THR A 101 -9.21 4.22 21.09
C THR A 101 -7.69 4.19 21.04
N ALA A 102 -7.07 3.08 21.45
CA ALA A 102 -5.61 2.96 21.55
C ALA A 102 -4.94 3.02 20.17
N PHE A 103 -5.53 2.44 19.13
CA PHE A 103 -4.95 2.38 17.79
C PHE A 103 -5.16 3.64 16.97
N SER A 104 -6.07 4.54 17.37
CA SER A 104 -6.35 5.79 16.64
C SER A 104 -5.17 6.75 16.48
N ILE A 105 -4.11 6.59 17.30
CA ILE A 105 -2.91 7.43 17.26
C ILE A 105 -1.84 6.90 16.30
N ILE A 106 -2.02 5.72 15.71
CA ILE A 106 -0.99 5.07 14.87
C ILE A 106 -1.07 5.63 13.45
N SER A 107 0.00 6.27 13.02
CA SER A 107 0.07 6.85 11.68
C SER A 107 0.05 5.76 10.61
N GLY A 108 -0.84 5.88 9.63
CA GLY A 108 -0.98 4.92 8.54
C GLY A 108 -1.73 3.63 8.89
N TYR A 109 -2.33 3.56 10.06
CA TYR A 109 -3.17 2.45 10.50
C TYR A 109 -4.52 2.96 10.98
N GLU A 110 -5.59 2.35 10.50
CA GLU A 110 -6.95 2.61 10.92
C GLU A 110 -7.54 1.29 11.43
N TYR A 111 -8.17 1.33 12.59
CA TYR A 111 -8.83 0.18 13.19
C TYR A 111 -10.27 0.54 13.54
N SER A 112 -11.19 -0.35 13.22
CA SER A 112 -12.57 -0.27 13.68
C SER A 112 -13.08 -1.66 14.07
N ALA A 113 -13.98 -1.68 15.04
CA ALA A 113 -14.69 -2.88 15.45
C ALA A 113 -16.14 -2.53 15.74
N THR A 114 -17.06 -3.24 15.11
CA THR A 114 -18.50 -3.03 15.24
C THR A 114 -19.12 -4.32 15.77
N PRO A 115 -19.50 -4.37 17.05
CA PRO A 115 -20.20 -5.50 17.64
C PRO A 115 -21.64 -5.64 17.12
N ASP A 116 -22.09 -6.88 17.00
CA ASP A 116 -23.46 -7.26 16.67
C ASP A 116 -23.96 -8.24 17.74
N ASP A 117 -24.78 -7.76 18.64
CA ASP A 117 -25.29 -8.53 19.78
C ASP A 117 -26.26 -9.64 19.37
N ASP A 118 -27.01 -9.45 18.28
CA ASP A 118 -28.00 -10.43 17.81
C ASP A 118 -27.34 -11.71 17.29
N SER A 119 -26.18 -11.58 16.70
CA SER A 119 -25.40 -12.72 16.13
C SER A 119 -24.19 -13.11 16.95
N ALA A 120 -23.97 -12.51 18.13
CA ALA A 120 -22.75 -12.66 18.94
C ALA A 120 -21.49 -12.55 18.08
N SER A 121 -21.42 -11.52 17.25
CA SER A 121 -20.30 -11.32 16.30
C SER A 121 -19.73 -9.91 16.36
N VAL A 122 -18.51 -9.78 15.83
CA VAL A 122 -17.82 -8.49 15.69
C VAL A 122 -17.29 -8.36 14.27
N GLN A 123 -17.62 -7.26 13.61
CA GLN A 123 -17.00 -6.88 12.35
C GLN A 123 -15.76 -6.03 12.66
N ILE A 124 -14.57 -6.59 12.44
CA ILE A 124 -13.28 -5.91 12.62
C ILE A 124 -12.78 -5.47 11.26
N GLN A 125 -12.26 -4.25 11.19
CA GLN A 125 -11.59 -3.74 10.00
C GLN A 125 -10.28 -3.09 10.39
N GLU A 126 -9.22 -3.49 9.71
CA GLU A 126 -7.88 -2.92 9.81
C GLU A 126 -7.46 -2.42 8.44
N LYS A 127 -7.00 -1.18 8.36
CA LYS A 127 -6.52 -0.60 7.10
C LYS A 127 -5.11 -0.07 7.29
N PHE A 128 -4.23 -0.42 6.38
CA PHE A 128 -2.82 -0.06 6.37
C PHE A 128 -2.50 0.79 5.13
N ASN A 129 -2.06 2.00 5.36
CA ASN A 129 -1.37 2.79 4.35
C ASN A 129 0.13 2.47 4.46
N LEU A 130 0.61 1.57 3.62
CA LEU A 130 1.95 1.00 3.71
C LEU A 130 3.07 2.02 3.44
N LYS A 131 2.75 3.12 2.78
CA LYS A 131 3.70 4.21 2.53
C LYS A 131 4.14 4.92 3.81
N ILE A 132 3.25 5.02 4.78
CA ILE A 132 3.49 5.78 6.02
C ILE A 132 3.46 4.91 7.27
N PHE A 133 2.80 3.76 7.24
CA PHE A 133 2.74 2.85 8.38
C PHE A 133 4.13 2.28 8.71
N LYS A 134 4.42 2.23 10.00
CA LYS A 134 5.61 1.53 10.52
C LYS A 134 5.17 0.60 11.64
N PRO A 135 5.69 -0.63 11.68
CA PRO A 135 5.44 -1.55 12.80
C PRO A 135 5.73 -0.85 14.13
N THR A 136 4.82 -0.98 15.08
CA THR A 136 4.90 -0.32 16.37
C THR A 136 4.34 -1.22 17.47
N THR A 137 4.67 -0.89 18.71
CA THR A 137 4.13 -1.57 19.90
C THR A 137 3.47 -0.51 20.77
N ILE A 138 2.26 -0.77 21.21
CA ILE A 138 1.52 0.13 22.10
C ILE A 138 1.09 -0.62 23.37
N THR A 139 0.93 0.12 24.45
CA THR A 139 0.34 -0.39 25.69
C THR A 139 -1.12 0.04 25.75
N ILE A 140 -2.01 -0.93 25.85
CA ILE A 140 -3.44 -0.69 26.00
C ILE A 140 -3.73 -0.48 27.49
N PRO A 141 -4.52 0.53 27.88
CA PRO A 141 -4.84 0.76 29.27
C PRO A 141 -5.47 -0.48 29.93
N ASN A 142 -4.91 -0.90 31.06
CA ASN A 142 -5.27 -2.11 31.83
C ASN A 142 -4.97 -3.45 31.13
N ASP A 143 -4.09 -3.44 30.13
CA ASP A 143 -3.50 -4.65 29.59
C ASP A 143 -2.07 -4.76 30.12
N GLU A 144 -1.71 -5.92 30.67
CA GLU A 144 -0.36 -6.15 31.21
C GLU A 144 0.69 -6.32 30.12
N ASN A 145 0.24 -6.67 28.91
CA ASN A 145 1.14 -6.95 27.79
C ASN A 145 1.04 -5.88 26.70
N PRO A 146 2.17 -5.39 26.20
CA PRO A 146 2.16 -4.49 25.06
C PRO A 146 1.70 -5.22 23.80
N THR A 147 0.84 -4.55 23.01
CA THR A 147 0.33 -5.07 21.73
C THR A 147 1.18 -4.60 20.57
N ALA A 148 1.74 -5.54 19.82
CA ALA A 148 2.47 -5.25 18.60
C ALA A 148 1.51 -5.12 17.41
N ILE A 149 1.58 -3.99 16.70
CA ILE A 149 0.87 -3.77 15.44
C ILE A 149 1.88 -3.90 14.31
N THR A 150 1.71 -4.93 13.51
CA THR A 150 2.60 -5.27 12.39
C THR A 150 1.78 -5.51 11.13
N THR A 151 2.45 -5.50 9.98
CA THR A 151 1.86 -5.87 8.70
C THR A 151 2.64 -7.03 8.08
N THR A 152 1.93 -7.90 7.40
CA THR A 152 2.52 -9.00 6.62
C THR A 152 3.06 -8.52 5.27
N TYR A 153 2.56 -7.37 4.78
CA TYR A 153 2.88 -6.87 3.46
C TYR A 153 3.71 -5.59 3.54
N GLU A 154 4.65 -5.45 2.61
CA GLU A 154 5.49 -4.27 2.48
C GLU A 154 4.99 -3.35 1.37
N TYR A 155 5.29 -2.06 1.50
CA TYR A 155 5.03 -1.06 0.47
C TYR A 155 5.73 -1.45 -0.85
N HIS A 156 5.04 -1.32 -1.97
CA HIS A 156 5.50 -1.69 -3.31
C HIS A 156 5.74 -3.19 -3.54
N THR A 157 5.24 -4.08 -2.68
CA THR A 157 5.20 -5.51 -2.99
C THR A 157 4.38 -5.74 -4.27
N ASP A 158 4.80 -6.67 -5.10
CA ASP A 158 4.09 -7.02 -6.33
C ASP A 158 2.79 -7.75 -6.01
N ILE A 159 1.65 -7.28 -6.59
CA ILE A 159 0.33 -7.83 -6.29
C ILE A 159 0.16 -9.27 -6.77
N GLU A 160 0.78 -9.66 -7.88
CA GLU A 160 0.69 -11.04 -8.38
C GLU A 160 1.41 -12.02 -7.44
N THR A 161 2.50 -11.58 -6.81
CA THR A 161 3.19 -12.38 -5.78
C THR A 161 2.29 -12.59 -4.57
N ILE A 162 1.60 -11.53 -4.11
CA ILE A 162 0.66 -11.62 -2.98
C ILE A 162 -0.48 -12.58 -3.31
N LYS A 163 -1.11 -12.42 -4.47
CA LYS A 163 -2.20 -13.30 -4.93
C LYS A 163 -1.77 -14.76 -4.97
N SER A 164 -0.59 -15.04 -5.56
CA SER A 164 -0.08 -16.40 -5.66
C SER A 164 0.12 -17.05 -4.29
N ASN A 165 0.66 -16.32 -3.32
CA ASN A 165 0.86 -16.81 -1.96
C ASN A 165 -0.47 -17.09 -1.27
N LEU A 166 -1.41 -16.14 -1.34
CA LEU A 166 -2.74 -16.29 -0.74
C LEU A 166 -3.53 -17.45 -1.36
N MET A 167 -3.44 -17.66 -2.67
CA MET A 167 -4.08 -18.80 -3.33
C MET A 167 -3.50 -20.15 -2.88
N MET A 168 -2.19 -20.20 -2.58
CA MET A 168 -1.59 -21.41 -1.97
C MET A 168 -2.08 -21.64 -0.52
N GLU A 169 -2.48 -20.58 0.18
CA GLU A 169 -3.08 -20.63 1.51
C GLU A 169 -4.61 -20.90 1.48
N GLY A 170 -5.19 -21.07 0.30
CA GLY A 170 -6.62 -21.38 0.13
C GLY A 170 -7.54 -20.19 -0.10
N TYR A 171 -7.00 -18.98 -0.26
CA TYR A 171 -7.80 -17.81 -0.60
C TYR A 171 -8.27 -17.84 -2.05
N THR A 172 -9.44 -17.26 -2.29
CA THR A 172 -9.92 -16.93 -3.63
C THR A 172 -9.75 -15.44 -3.87
N CYS A 173 -9.03 -15.06 -4.93
CA CYS A 173 -8.74 -13.67 -5.27
C CYS A 173 -9.43 -13.24 -6.56
N VAL A 174 -10.03 -12.03 -6.56
CA VAL A 174 -10.71 -11.43 -7.71
C VAL A 174 -10.22 -10.00 -7.91
N ASP A 175 -9.86 -9.65 -9.14
CA ASP A 175 -9.45 -8.30 -9.50
C ASP A 175 -10.67 -7.45 -9.88
N ASN A 176 -10.77 -6.26 -9.31
CA ASN A 176 -11.69 -5.21 -9.73
C ASN A 176 -10.88 -4.16 -10.51
N LYS A 177 -11.18 -4.04 -11.77
CA LYS A 177 -10.61 -3.02 -12.67
C LYS A 177 -11.48 -1.78 -12.68
#